data_e16c06d356cd55f0c9681c7c00c70a04
#
_entry.id   e16c06d356cd55f0c9681c7c00c70a04
#
_cell.length_a   1.000
_cell.length_b   1.000
_cell.length_c   1.000
_cell.angle_alpha   90.00
_cell.angle_beta   90.00
_cell.angle_gamma   90.00
#
_symmetry.space_group_name_H-M   'P 1'
#
loop_
_entity.id
_entity.type
_entity.pdbx_description
1 polymer ?
#
loop_
_entity_poly.entity_id
_entity_poly.type
_entity_poly.pdbx_seq_one_letter_code
_entity_poly.pdbx_strand_id
1 'polypeptide(L)'
;MANPDALFHNLSLTLESVSSSSMWNRTEFSVPIDESIILYRHPILYGAAIYALLLIIIGTIGNVLTIVVLLRPNLQRYTTMRYLIAVAVADLCSLYSWNLNLFYKHLINHYQNDLEDGSMIACRIVSFIAFVSLQLSSWYLTLVSVDRCLNIYFLLWHRQIGRTSYSIYIIFSVTTAIIFLNLHLLFLNGYQQSNCIPFEKRTCFICYARLEDRFYIFPKWEKIHLVVYNFIPFTIMFISTCFIIRRSASSANAQRRLTIDMRKDSLQCSSRRRKQRQLTRILLSVTFLFVFLTTPIMIYNVFFRNRLRNRKPLKYIVQALLLCTQYTSHAVSLLELFICDQNK
;
A
#
# COMPACT_ATOMS: atom_id res chain seq x y z
N MET A 1 16.08 -19.54 71.79
CA MET A 1 17.16 -19.19 70.84
C MET A 1 16.88 -19.90 69.54
N ALA A 2 16.37 -19.23 68.54
CA ALA A 2 16.05 -19.80 67.25
C ALA A 2 17.32 -19.75 66.38
N ASN A 3 17.63 -20.88 65.73
CA ASN A 3 18.84 -21.04 64.92
C ASN A 3 18.74 -20.17 63.64
N PRO A 4 19.67 -19.25 63.42
CA PRO A 4 19.61 -18.36 62.25
C PRO A 4 19.78 -19.08 60.89
N ASP A 5 20.39 -20.29 60.88
CA ASP A 5 20.63 -21.04 59.62
C ASP A 5 19.35 -21.65 59.04
N ALA A 6 18.34 -21.93 59.85
CA ALA A 6 17.03 -22.45 59.38
C ALA A 6 16.21 -21.34 58.66
N LEU A 7 16.44 -20.06 58.94
CA LEU A 7 15.76 -18.94 58.34
C LEU A 7 16.31 -18.66 56.95
N PHE A 8 17.63 -18.81 56.75
CA PHE A 8 18.27 -18.65 55.44
C PHE A 8 17.96 -19.76 54.45
N HIS A 9 17.83 -21.00 54.96
CA HIS A 9 17.48 -22.14 54.09
C HIS A 9 16.04 -22.08 53.61
N ASN A 10 15.11 -21.59 54.40
CA ASN A 10 13.71 -21.36 53.95
C ASN A 10 13.56 -20.16 53.02
N LEU A 11 14.42 -19.17 53.16
CA LEU A 11 14.40 -17.98 52.27
C LEU A 11 14.98 -18.31 50.88
N SER A 12 16.00 -19.20 50.82
CA SER A 12 16.58 -19.64 49.53
C SER A 12 15.61 -20.54 48.76
N LEU A 13 14.87 -21.44 49.43
CA LEU A 13 13.87 -22.30 48.82
C LEU A 13 12.64 -21.53 48.31
N THR A 14 12.22 -20.47 49.02
CA THR A 14 11.14 -19.60 48.54
C THR A 14 11.57 -18.69 47.36
N LEU A 15 12.85 -18.27 47.31
CA LEU A 15 13.38 -17.52 46.19
C LEU A 15 13.57 -18.37 44.93
N GLU A 16 13.95 -19.64 45.06
CA GLU A 16 14.04 -20.58 43.92
C GLU A 16 12.65 -20.98 43.40
N SER A 17 11.64 -21.18 44.26
CA SER A 17 10.27 -21.48 43.82
C SER A 17 9.58 -20.30 43.14
N VAL A 18 9.90 -19.06 43.49
CA VAL A 18 9.41 -17.85 42.84
C VAL A 18 10.11 -17.60 41.51
N SER A 19 11.38 -18.03 41.37
CA SER A 19 12.13 -17.86 40.11
C SER A 19 11.70 -18.87 39.04
N SER A 20 11.27 -20.10 39.43
CA SER A 20 10.88 -21.13 38.45
C SER A 20 9.45 -20.97 37.90
N SER A 21 8.53 -20.34 38.61
CA SER A 21 7.17 -20.10 38.13
C SER A 21 6.99 -18.85 37.27
N SER A 22 7.97 -17.94 37.28
CA SER A 22 7.93 -16.72 36.47
C SER A 22 8.71 -16.80 35.14
N MET A 23 9.35 -17.93 34.86
CA MET A 23 10.25 -18.08 33.72
C MET A 23 9.55 -18.35 32.38
N TRP A 24 8.26 -18.70 32.36
CA TRP A 24 7.53 -19.02 31.14
C TRP A 24 6.82 -17.85 30.46
N ASN A 25 6.73 -16.68 31.11
CA ASN A 25 6.00 -15.54 30.56
C ASN A 25 6.88 -14.33 30.17
N ARG A 26 8.22 -14.44 30.24
CA ARG A 26 9.13 -13.31 30.08
C ARG A 26 9.83 -13.20 28.74
N THR A 27 9.62 -14.09 27.80
CA THR A 27 10.52 -14.22 26.62
C THR A 27 9.97 -13.79 25.27
N GLU A 28 8.87 -13.04 25.16
CA GLU A 28 8.36 -12.72 23.81
C GLU A 28 8.19 -11.25 23.43
N PHE A 29 8.45 -10.26 24.30
CA PHE A 29 8.18 -8.85 23.92
C PHE A 29 9.23 -7.80 24.30
N SER A 30 10.37 -8.19 24.79
CA SER A 30 11.49 -7.24 24.92
C SER A 30 12.56 -7.61 23.91
N VAL A 31 12.66 -6.84 22.82
CA VAL A 31 13.94 -6.77 22.11
C VAL A 31 14.94 -6.30 23.15
N PRO A 32 15.98 -7.06 23.49
CA PRO A 32 17.02 -6.58 24.38
C PRO A 32 17.51 -5.23 23.88
N ILE A 33 17.82 -4.32 24.77
CA ILE A 33 18.29 -2.96 24.42
C ILE A 33 19.42 -3.02 23.39
N ASP A 34 20.30 -4.02 23.49
CA ASP A 34 21.38 -4.27 22.51
C ASP A 34 20.87 -4.61 21.12
N GLU A 35 19.85 -5.45 20.95
CA GLU A 35 19.30 -5.77 19.63
C GLU A 35 18.61 -4.56 18.98
N SER A 36 17.93 -3.71 19.75
CA SER A 36 17.30 -2.50 19.20
C SER A 36 18.33 -1.49 18.72
N ILE A 37 19.46 -1.33 19.45
CA ILE A 37 20.56 -0.44 19.08
C ILE A 37 21.27 -0.94 17.82
N ILE A 38 21.52 -2.25 17.69
CA ILE A 38 22.15 -2.85 16.51
C ILE A 38 21.22 -2.68 15.29
N LEU A 39 19.94 -2.87 15.45
CA LEU A 39 18.96 -2.70 14.37
C LEU A 39 18.87 -1.23 13.92
N TYR A 40 18.86 -0.29 14.86
CA TYR A 40 18.81 1.14 14.58
C TYR A 40 20.02 1.61 13.77
N ARG A 41 21.22 1.13 14.10
CA ARG A 41 22.48 1.48 13.40
C ARG A 41 22.65 0.76 12.06
N HIS A 42 21.73 -0.13 11.65
CA HIS A 42 21.90 -0.88 10.42
C HIS A 42 21.75 0.05 9.19
N PRO A 43 22.80 0.21 8.36
CA PRO A 43 22.86 1.20 7.30
C PRO A 43 21.73 1.04 6.26
N ILE A 44 21.29 -0.19 6.00
CA ILE A 44 20.19 -0.47 5.07
C ILE A 44 18.85 0.10 5.59
N LEU A 45 18.58 -0.04 6.88
CA LEU A 45 17.34 0.48 7.47
C LEU A 45 17.33 2.01 7.52
N TYR A 46 18.47 2.61 7.81
CA TYR A 46 18.64 4.06 7.76
C TYR A 46 18.49 4.58 6.31
N GLY A 47 19.10 3.92 5.34
CA GLY A 47 18.93 4.24 3.92
C GLY A 47 17.49 4.09 3.45
N ALA A 48 16.77 3.04 3.87
CA ALA A 48 15.36 2.84 3.58
C ALA A 48 14.48 3.96 4.17
N ALA A 49 14.79 4.46 5.37
CA ALA A 49 14.07 5.55 6.00
C ALA A 49 14.28 6.90 5.28
N ILE A 50 15.51 7.20 4.83
CA ILE A 50 15.79 8.36 3.98
C ILE A 50 15.02 8.23 2.66
N TYR A 51 15.05 7.06 2.04
CA TYR A 51 14.31 6.81 0.81
C TYR A 51 12.79 6.99 1.01
N ALA A 52 12.23 6.51 2.12
CA ALA A 52 10.83 6.73 2.47
C ALA A 52 10.49 8.23 2.58
N LEU A 53 11.37 9.04 3.17
CA LEU A 53 11.21 10.50 3.21
C LEU A 53 11.21 11.11 1.81
N LEU A 54 12.15 10.70 0.96
CA LEU A 54 12.19 11.16 -0.43
C LEU A 54 10.92 10.79 -1.20
N LEU A 55 10.38 9.59 -0.99
CA LEU A 55 9.10 9.17 -1.58
C LEU A 55 7.93 10.03 -1.10
N ILE A 56 7.89 10.43 0.18
CA ILE A 56 6.86 11.34 0.70
C ILE A 56 6.96 12.69 -0.01
N ILE A 57 8.15 13.27 -0.12
CA ILE A 57 8.34 14.59 -0.73
C ILE A 57 7.99 14.55 -2.22
N ILE A 58 8.62 13.65 -2.98
CA ILE A 58 8.43 13.54 -4.43
C ILE A 58 6.99 13.11 -4.76
N GLY A 59 6.46 12.12 -4.04
CA GLY A 59 5.11 11.62 -4.24
C GLY A 59 4.05 12.65 -3.88
N THR A 60 4.27 13.46 -2.84
CA THR A 60 3.34 14.55 -2.48
C THR A 60 3.32 15.60 -3.58
N ILE A 61 4.48 16.08 -4.03
CA ILE A 61 4.58 17.06 -5.11
C ILE A 61 3.94 16.50 -6.40
N GLY A 62 4.28 15.27 -6.78
CA GLY A 62 3.77 14.63 -7.99
C GLY A 62 2.25 14.44 -7.97
N ASN A 63 1.70 13.90 -6.88
CA ASN A 63 0.26 13.67 -6.78
C ASN A 63 -0.54 14.97 -6.66
N VAL A 64 -0.05 15.98 -5.91
CA VAL A 64 -0.69 17.30 -5.82
C VAL A 64 -0.69 17.99 -7.19
N LEU A 65 0.44 18.01 -7.89
CA LEU A 65 0.51 18.58 -9.26
C LEU A 65 -0.46 17.86 -10.21
N THR A 66 -0.55 16.54 -10.11
CA THR A 66 -1.50 15.75 -10.90
C THR A 66 -2.94 16.18 -10.61
N ILE A 67 -3.33 16.30 -9.34
CA ILE A 67 -4.67 16.76 -8.97
C ILE A 67 -4.94 18.15 -9.56
N VAL A 68 -4.03 19.11 -9.37
CA VAL A 68 -4.17 20.48 -9.86
C VAL A 68 -4.33 20.53 -11.38
N VAL A 69 -3.52 19.76 -12.12
CA VAL A 69 -3.61 19.72 -13.58
C VAL A 69 -4.90 19.05 -14.06
N LEU A 70 -5.29 17.95 -13.45
CA LEU A 70 -6.49 17.19 -13.86
C LEU A 70 -7.80 17.90 -13.44
N LEU A 71 -7.77 18.81 -12.47
CA LEU A 71 -8.90 19.66 -12.09
C LEU A 71 -9.22 20.75 -13.09
N ARG A 72 -8.41 20.96 -14.14
CA ARG A 72 -8.72 21.95 -15.18
C ARG A 72 -10.04 21.59 -15.89
N PRO A 73 -10.93 22.58 -16.16
CA PRO A 73 -12.28 22.35 -16.70
C PRO A 73 -12.30 21.54 -18.00
N ASN A 74 -11.28 21.72 -18.85
CA ASN A 74 -11.16 20.98 -20.11
C ASN A 74 -10.87 19.49 -19.92
N LEU A 75 -10.20 19.08 -18.84
CA LEU A 75 -9.83 17.70 -18.54
C LEU A 75 -10.89 16.97 -17.71
N GLN A 76 -11.58 17.66 -16.81
CA GLN A 76 -12.65 17.08 -15.97
C GLN A 76 -13.84 16.51 -16.78
N ARG A 77 -13.96 16.87 -18.05
CA ARG A 77 -14.99 16.35 -18.96
C ARG A 77 -14.81 14.85 -19.27
N TYR A 78 -13.63 14.31 -19.01
CA TYR A 78 -13.31 12.91 -19.28
C TYR A 78 -13.39 12.09 -17.99
N THR A 79 -14.21 11.05 -18.00
CA THR A 79 -14.41 10.11 -16.87
C THR A 79 -13.09 9.58 -16.31
N THR A 80 -12.18 9.19 -17.20
CA THR A 80 -10.85 8.66 -16.82
C THR A 80 -10.05 9.66 -15.98
N MET A 81 -10.14 10.97 -16.26
CA MET A 81 -9.38 11.99 -15.50
C MET A 81 -9.88 12.08 -14.06
N ARG A 82 -11.17 11.85 -13.81
CA ARG A 82 -11.72 11.80 -12.46
C ARG A 82 -11.23 10.60 -11.67
N TYR A 83 -11.14 9.43 -12.32
CA TYR A 83 -10.53 8.25 -11.69
C TYR A 83 -9.06 8.48 -11.35
N LEU A 84 -8.29 9.16 -12.22
CA LEU A 84 -6.89 9.51 -11.94
C LEU A 84 -6.74 10.50 -10.79
N ILE A 85 -7.67 11.44 -10.62
CA ILE A 85 -7.70 12.31 -9.42
C ILE A 85 -7.91 11.46 -8.17
N ALA A 86 -8.85 10.50 -8.22
CA ALA A 86 -9.11 9.61 -7.09
C ALA A 86 -7.89 8.72 -6.77
N VAL A 87 -7.15 8.24 -7.80
CA VAL A 87 -5.86 7.54 -7.60
C VAL A 87 -4.88 8.44 -6.86
N ALA A 88 -4.67 9.68 -7.33
CA ALA A 88 -3.71 10.61 -6.72
C ALA A 88 -4.05 10.92 -5.24
N VAL A 89 -5.33 11.04 -4.90
CA VAL A 89 -5.77 11.22 -3.51
C VAL A 89 -5.48 9.97 -2.68
N ALA A 90 -5.79 8.77 -3.19
CA ALA A 90 -5.50 7.53 -2.50
C ALA A 90 -3.99 7.31 -2.31
N ASP A 91 -3.18 7.64 -3.31
CA ASP A 91 -1.72 7.55 -3.26
C ASP A 91 -1.14 8.52 -2.21
N LEU A 92 -1.65 9.76 -2.12
CA LEU A 92 -1.28 10.68 -1.05
C LEU A 92 -1.55 10.07 0.32
N CYS A 93 -2.75 9.55 0.56
CA CYS A 93 -3.09 8.92 1.84
C CYS A 93 -2.16 7.73 2.15
N SER A 94 -1.81 6.92 1.15
CA SER A 94 -0.93 5.78 1.34
C SER A 94 0.49 6.19 1.75
N LEU A 95 1.05 7.25 1.15
CA LEU A 95 2.39 7.76 1.47
C LEU A 95 2.51 8.23 2.92
N TYR A 96 1.42 8.76 3.50
CA TYR A 96 1.39 9.22 4.89
C TYR A 96 0.93 8.13 5.90
N SER A 97 0.86 6.87 5.47
CA SER A 97 0.56 5.73 6.33
C SER A 97 1.84 4.99 6.78
N TRP A 98 2.03 3.75 6.40
CA TRP A 98 3.19 2.95 6.79
C TRP A 98 4.53 3.46 6.24
N ASN A 99 4.54 4.21 5.15
CA ASN A 99 5.77 4.82 4.63
C ASN A 99 6.27 5.93 5.58
N LEU A 100 5.35 6.74 6.13
CA LEU A 100 5.67 7.71 7.17
C LEU A 100 6.16 7.01 8.45
N ASN A 101 5.58 5.88 8.82
CA ASN A 101 6.02 5.09 9.97
C ASN A 101 7.47 4.58 9.79
N LEU A 102 7.85 4.15 8.60
CA LEU A 102 9.22 3.72 8.30
C LEU A 102 10.22 4.85 8.52
N PHE A 103 9.91 6.06 8.06
CA PHE A 103 10.70 7.27 8.32
C PHE A 103 10.76 7.60 9.81
N TYR A 104 9.62 7.70 10.48
CA TYR A 104 9.50 8.07 11.88
C TYR A 104 10.30 7.13 12.79
N LYS A 105 10.13 5.83 12.62
CA LYS A 105 10.75 4.80 13.44
C LYS A 105 12.28 4.86 13.43
N HIS A 106 12.89 5.08 12.27
CA HIS A 106 14.34 4.99 12.12
C HIS A 106 15.05 6.34 12.31
N LEU A 107 14.44 7.46 11.90
CA LEU A 107 15.09 8.78 11.93
C LEU A 107 14.69 9.62 13.14
N ILE A 108 13.45 9.50 13.61
CA ILE A 108 12.96 10.32 14.72
C ILE A 108 13.01 9.55 16.04
N ASN A 109 12.46 8.36 16.06
CA ASN A 109 12.25 7.60 17.30
C ASN A 109 13.34 6.56 17.58
N HIS A 110 14.40 6.53 16.81
CA HIS A 110 15.57 5.66 17.01
C HIS A 110 15.21 4.20 17.30
N TYR A 111 14.22 3.68 16.57
CA TYR A 111 13.74 2.29 16.65
C TYR A 111 13.07 1.91 18.00
N GLN A 112 12.68 2.86 18.83
CA GLN A 112 12.04 2.56 20.11
C GLN A 112 10.58 2.11 19.94
N ASN A 113 9.78 2.87 19.16
CA ASN A 113 8.36 2.58 18.92
C ASN A 113 7.98 2.92 17.48
N ASP A 114 7.00 2.22 16.96
CA ASP A 114 6.31 2.60 15.74
C ASP A 114 5.39 3.82 15.99
N LEU A 115 5.08 4.60 14.96
CA LEU A 115 4.12 5.70 15.04
C LEU A 115 2.75 5.21 15.58
N GLU A 116 2.41 3.97 15.23
CA GLU A 116 1.18 3.30 15.61
C GLU A 116 1.15 2.87 17.08
N ASP A 117 2.31 2.69 17.69
CA ASP A 117 2.42 2.28 19.11
C ASP A 117 2.19 3.45 20.07
N GLY A 118 2.03 4.68 19.58
CA GLY A 118 1.81 5.87 20.41
C GLY A 118 0.48 5.83 21.16
N SER A 119 -0.58 5.25 20.57
CA SER A 119 -1.89 5.06 21.20
C SER A 119 -2.71 4.00 20.50
N MET A 120 -3.72 3.44 21.18
CA MET A 120 -4.68 2.52 20.57
C MET A 120 -5.42 3.15 19.38
N ILE A 121 -5.71 4.43 19.46
CA ILE A 121 -6.37 5.18 18.39
C ILE A 121 -5.43 5.30 17.19
N ALA A 122 -4.16 5.64 17.40
CA ALA A 122 -3.16 5.71 16.34
C ALA A 122 -2.99 4.35 15.64
N CYS A 123 -2.86 3.25 16.40
CA CYS A 123 -2.81 1.89 15.85
C CYS A 123 -3.98 1.59 14.90
N ARG A 124 -5.20 1.89 15.31
CA ARG A 124 -6.41 1.60 14.55
C ARG A 124 -6.56 2.48 13.32
N ILE A 125 -6.36 3.80 13.49
CA ILE A 125 -6.54 4.78 12.41
C ILE A 125 -5.45 4.62 11.34
N VAL A 126 -4.17 4.52 11.73
CA VAL A 126 -3.07 4.41 10.76
C VAL A 126 -3.17 3.10 9.98
N SER A 127 -3.45 1.99 10.65
CA SER A 127 -3.68 0.70 9.98
C SER A 127 -4.88 0.77 9.02
N PHE A 128 -6.00 1.35 9.45
CA PHE A 128 -7.19 1.52 8.63
C PHE A 128 -6.90 2.35 7.38
N ILE A 129 -6.28 3.52 7.54
CA ILE A 129 -5.91 4.39 6.42
C ILE A 129 -4.96 3.67 5.48
N ALA A 130 -3.96 2.94 6.00
CA ALA A 130 -3.02 2.18 5.19
C ALA A 130 -3.73 1.16 4.30
N PHE A 131 -4.55 0.27 4.87
CA PHE A 131 -5.25 -0.75 4.10
C PHE A 131 -6.26 -0.15 3.12
N VAL A 132 -7.05 0.84 3.54
CA VAL A 132 -8.04 1.50 2.69
C VAL A 132 -7.39 2.22 1.52
N SER A 133 -6.36 3.03 1.76
CA SER A 133 -5.74 3.84 0.70
C SER A 133 -5.02 2.98 -0.35
N LEU A 134 -4.31 1.94 0.08
CA LEU A 134 -3.67 0.99 -0.83
C LEU A 134 -4.72 0.29 -1.73
N GLN A 135 -5.79 -0.22 -1.14
CA GLN A 135 -6.87 -0.87 -1.88
C GLN A 135 -7.56 0.11 -2.84
N LEU A 136 -7.87 1.32 -2.40
CA LEU A 136 -8.51 2.34 -3.24
C LEU A 136 -7.65 2.72 -4.45
N SER A 137 -6.35 2.93 -4.27
CA SER A 137 -5.43 3.22 -5.38
C SER A 137 -5.49 2.14 -6.45
N SER A 138 -5.40 0.86 -6.05
CA SER A 138 -5.48 -0.28 -6.96
C SER A 138 -6.82 -0.39 -7.69
N TRP A 139 -7.94 -0.21 -6.98
CA TRP A 139 -9.27 -0.27 -7.60
C TRP A 139 -9.55 0.90 -8.53
N TYR A 140 -9.06 2.10 -8.21
CA TYR A 140 -9.21 3.26 -9.11
C TYR A 140 -8.38 3.08 -10.39
N LEU A 141 -7.16 2.52 -10.32
CA LEU A 141 -6.39 2.14 -11.51
C LEU A 141 -7.13 1.08 -12.35
N THR A 142 -7.81 0.16 -11.69
CA THR A 142 -8.67 -0.83 -12.36
C THR A 142 -9.82 -0.16 -13.09
N LEU A 143 -10.50 0.80 -12.47
CA LEU A 143 -11.55 1.58 -13.12
C LEU A 143 -11.04 2.38 -14.32
N VAL A 144 -9.84 2.95 -14.25
CA VAL A 144 -9.18 3.60 -15.40
C VAL A 144 -9.02 2.62 -16.55
N SER A 145 -8.53 1.41 -16.29
CA SER A 145 -8.29 0.39 -17.32
C SER A 145 -9.59 -0.11 -17.96
N VAL A 146 -10.62 -0.35 -17.14
CA VAL A 146 -11.95 -0.77 -17.59
C VAL A 146 -12.63 0.34 -18.40
N ASP A 147 -12.63 1.59 -17.93
CA ASP A 147 -13.20 2.73 -18.64
C ASP A 147 -12.58 2.89 -20.04
N ARG A 148 -11.25 2.75 -20.13
CA ARG A 148 -10.56 2.78 -21.42
C ARG A 148 -10.93 1.63 -22.34
N CYS A 149 -11.04 0.43 -21.80
CA CYS A 149 -11.49 -0.73 -22.57
C CYS A 149 -12.89 -0.52 -23.13
N LEU A 150 -13.83 -0.10 -22.31
CA LEU A 150 -15.22 0.15 -22.69
C LEU A 150 -15.36 1.28 -23.72
N ASN A 151 -14.59 2.36 -23.58
CA ASN A 151 -14.56 3.46 -24.55
C ASN A 151 -14.06 3.05 -25.96
N ILE A 152 -13.22 2.00 -26.03
CA ILE A 152 -12.71 1.49 -27.31
C ILE A 152 -13.69 0.52 -27.98
N TYR A 153 -14.37 -0.29 -27.19
CA TYR A 153 -15.29 -1.30 -27.72
C TYR A 153 -16.70 -0.76 -27.98
N PHE A 154 -17.17 0.12 -27.13
CA PHE A 154 -18.54 0.64 -27.19
C PHE A 154 -18.54 2.14 -27.49
N LEU A 155 -18.72 2.51 -28.76
CA LEU A 155 -18.80 3.92 -29.21
C LEU A 155 -19.90 4.72 -28.50
N LEU A 156 -20.97 4.05 -28.09
CA LEU A 156 -22.11 4.64 -27.37
C LEU A 156 -21.91 4.68 -25.84
N TRP A 157 -20.87 4.02 -25.31
CA TRP A 157 -20.58 3.97 -23.86
C TRP A 157 -20.51 5.37 -23.27
N HIS A 158 -19.78 6.26 -23.94
CA HIS A 158 -19.60 7.65 -23.47
C HIS A 158 -20.90 8.46 -23.49
N ARG A 159 -21.87 8.10 -24.34
CA ARG A 159 -23.17 8.79 -24.41
C ARG A 159 -24.16 8.32 -23.35
N GLN A 160 -24.15 7.06 -22.98
CA GLN A 160 -25.16 6.44 -22.12
C GLN A 160 -24.71 6.28 -20.66
N ILE A 161 -23.59 5.63 -20.42
CA ILE A 161 -23.11 5.27 -19.08
C ILE A 161 -21.81 6.00 -18.71
N GLY A 162 -20.95 6.29 -19.68
CA GLY A 162 -19.70 7.03 -19.49
C GLY A 162 -19.88 8.54 -19.28
N ARG A 163 -21.09 9.01 -18.88
CA ARG A 163 -21.30 10.39 -18.45
C ARG A 163 -20.49 10.68 -17.21
N THR A 164 -19.87 11.84 -17.17
CA THR A 164 -19.06 12.30 -16.04
C THR A 164 -19.79 12.25 -14.69
N SER A 165 -21.11 12.40 -14.68
CA SER A 165 -21.91 12.27 -13.45
C SER A 165 -21.86 10.86 -12.85
N TYR A 166 -21.93 9.82 -13.67
CA TYR A 166 -21.87 8.42 -13.17
C TYR A 166 -20.53 8.05 -12.59
N SER A 167 -19.42 8.66 -13.05
CA SER A 167 -18.09 8.37 -12.51
C SER A 167 -17.98 8.71 -11.01
N ILE A 168 -18.66 9.75 -10.56
CA ILE A 168 -18.70 10.13 -9.13
C ILE A 168 -19.42 9.06 -8.31
N TYR A 169 -20.55 8.57 -8.80
CA TYR A 169 -21.27 7.49 -8.11
C TYR A 169 -20.46 6.20 -8.05
N ILE A 170 -19.72 5.88 -9.12
CA ILE A 170 -18.84 4.70 -9.14
C ILE A 170 -17.69 4.87 -8.14
N ILE A 171 -17.01 6.03 -8.12
CA ILE A 171 -15.96 6.35 -7.14
C ILE A 171 -16.52 6.21 -5.72
N PHE A 172 -17.66 6.83 -5.44
CA PHE A 172 -18.30 6.78 -4.12
C PHE A 172 -18.65 5.34 -3.72
N SER A 173 -19.25 4.57 -4.63
CA SER A 173 -19.61 3.17 -4.38
C SER A 173 -18.39 2.30 -4.05
N VAL A 174 -17.31 2.42 -4.84
CA VAL A 174 -16.06 1.68 -4.58
C VAL A 174 -15.43 2.13 -3.27
N THR A 175 -15.37 3.44 -3.01
CA THR A 175 -14.86 3.97 -1.74
C THR A 175 -15.61 3.40 -0.55
N THR A 176 -16.94 3.45 -0.60
CA THR A 176 -17.80 2.94 0.47
C THR A 176 -17.60 1.44 0.67
N ALA A 177 -17.55 0.65 -0.41
CA ALA A 177 -17.32 -0.80 -0.33
C ALA A 177 -15.97 -1.14 0.33
N ILE A 178 -14.89 -0.43 -0.05
CA ILE A 178 -13.56 -0.63 0.54
C ILE A 178 -13.51 -0.18 2.00
N ILE A 179 -14.16 0.92 2.36
CA ILE A 179 -14.28 1.36 3.75
C ILE A 179 -14.99 0.30 4.58
N PHE A 180 -16.13 -0.20 4.13
CA PHE A 180 -16.88 -1.26 4.84
C PHE A 180 -16.06 -2.54 4.99
N LEU A 181 -15.33 -2.94 3.97
CA LEU A 181 -14.46 -4.12 4.01
C LEU A 181 -13.40 -4.02 5.11
N ASN A 182 -12.85 -2.83 5.33
CA ASN A 182 -11.78 -2.58 6.30
C ASN A 182 -12.29 -2.05 7.66
N LEU A 183 -13.59 -1.80 7.82
CA LEU A 183 -14.16 -1.15 8.99
C LEU A 183 -13.84 -1.90 10.30
N HIS A 184 -13.72 -3.23 10.24
CA HIS A 184 -13.35 -4.07 11.37
C HIS A 184 -11.98 -3.71 11.99
N LEU A 185 -11.06 -3.11 11.21
CA LEU A 185 -9.74 -2.67 11.70
C LEU A 185 -9.87 -1.57 12.75
N LEU A 186 -10.86 -0.68 12.63
CA LEU A 186 -11.09 0.41 13.60
C LEU A 186 -11.53 -0.10 14.97
N PHE A 187 -12.14 -1.29 15.03
CA PHE A 187 -12.69 -1.82 16.28
C PHE A 187 -11.87 -2.98 16.85
N LEU A 188 -11.35 -3.85 15.99
CA LEU A 188 -10.76 -5.12 16.38
C LEU A 188 -9.22 -5.13 16.35
N ASN A 189 -8.57 -4.16 15.71
CA ASN A 189 -7.12 -4.12 15.62
C ASN A 189 -6.50 -3.54 16.91
N GLY A 190 -5.53 -4.27 17.44
CA GLY A 190 -4.80 -3.89 18.63
C GLY A 190 -5.53 -4.17 19.95
N TYR A 191 -4.74 -4.40 20.98
CA TYR A 191 -5.20 -4.56 22.35
C TYR A 191 -4.19 -4.06 23.37
N GLN A 192 -4.68 -3.71 24.57
CA GLN A 192 -3.84 -3.30 25.68
C GLN A 192 -3.40 -4.53 26.48
N GLN A 193 -2.13 -4.60 26.82
CA GLN A 193 -1.56 -5.67 27.63
C GLN A 193 -1.71 -5.32 29.12
N SER A 194 -2.42 -6.17 29.89
CA SER A 194 -2.77 -5.91 31.28
C SER A 194 -1.59 -5.92 32.26
N ASN A 195 -0.48 -6.60 31.94
CA ASN A 195 0.68 -6.77 32.81
C ASN A 195 1.90 -5.95 32.35
N CYS A 196 1.70 -4.87 31.63
CA CYS A 196 2.74 -4.01 31.19
C CYS A 196 3.02 -2.95 32.24
N ILE A 197 4.21 -2.95 32.81
CA ILE A 197 4.69 -1.84 33.63
C ILE A 197 5.18 -0.78 32.65
N PRO A 198 4.65 0.45 32.68
CA PRO A 198 5.16 1.53 31.85
C PRO A 198 6.59 1.83 32.25
N PHE A 199 7.55 1.24 31.57
CA PHE A 199 8.96 1.52 31.78
C PHE A 199 9.45 2.35 30.60
N GLU A 200 9.91 3.53 30.90
CA GLU A 200 10.66 4.48 30.08
C GLU A 200 10.39 4.36 28.56
N LYS A 201 9.32 5.01 28.05
CA LYS A 201 8.93 5.11 26.63
C LYS A 201 8.37 3.85 25.93
N ARG A 202 8.11 2.74 26.61
CA ARG A 202 7.45 1.57 26.00
C ARG A 202 5.95 1.65 26.17
N THR A 203 5.24 1.51 25.07
CA THR A 203 3.78 1.49 25.08
C THR A 203 3.25 0.12 25.45
N CYS A 204 2.18 0.08 26.24
CA CYS A 204 1.50 -1.15 26.63
C CYS A 204 0.46 -1.62 25.62
N PHE A 205 0.58 -1.18 24.37
CA PHE A 205 -0.33 -1.57 23.27
C PHE A 205 0.37 -2.52 22.32
N ILE A 206 -0.37 -3.52 21.86
CA ILE A 206 0.07 -4.43 20.80
C ILE A 206 -0.80 -4.17 19.59
N CYS A 207 -0.20 -3.61 18.53
CA CYS A 207 -0.83 -3.37 17.25
C CYS A 207 -0.77 -4.61 16.35
N TYR A 208 -1.64 -4.70 15.34
CA TYR A 208 -1.71 -5.80 14.35
C TYR A 208 -2.11 -7.16 14.89
N ALA A 209 -2.55 -7.23 16.14
CA ALA A 209 -3.02 -8.45 16.77
C ALA A 209 -4.33 -8.18 17.50
N ARG A 210 -5.07 -9.25 17.82
CA ARG A 210 -6.22 -9.25 18.70
C ARG A 210 -5.88 -10.05 19.97
N LEU A 211 -6.51 -9.76 21.09
CA LEU A 211 -6.25 -10.45 22.35
C LEU A 211 -6.32 -11.98 22.21
N GLU A 212 -7.30 -12.48 21.47
CA GLU A 212 -7.55 -13.89 21.23
C GLU A 212 -6.83 -14.44 19.99
N ASP A 213 -6.28 -13.56 19.11
CA ASP A 213 -5.71 -13.95 17.83
C ASP A 213 -4.48 -13.11 17.45
N ARG A 214 -3.30 -13.62 17.77
CA ARG A 214 -2.01 -13.00 17.40
C ARG A 214 -1.77 -12.92 15.89
N PHE A 215 -2.50 -13.71 15.11
CA PHE A 215 -2.36 -13.77 13.65
C PHE A 215 -3.47 -13.02 12.92
N TYR A 216 -4.21 -12.17 13.63
CA TYR A 216 -5.36 -11.45 13.10
C TYR A 216 -5.06 -10.66 11.83
N ILE A 217 -4.00 -9.84 11.83
CA ILE A 217 -3.58 -9.13 10.63
C ILE A 217 -2.59 -9.97 9.81
N PHE A 218 -1.48 -10.39 10.41
CA PHE A 218 -0.43 -11.14 9.75
C PHE A 218 -0.42 -12.61 10.17
N PRO A 219 -0.82 -13.58 9.29
CA PRO A 219 -1.13 -13.44 7.88
C PRO A 219 -2.64 -13.46 7.54
N LYS A 220 -3.59 -13.51 8.49
CA LYS A 220 -4.99 -13.79 8.16
C LYS A 220 -5.62 -12.71 7.30
N TRP A 221 -5.58 -11.48 7.76
CA TRP A 221 -6.11 -10.34 6.99
C TRP A 221 -5.28 -10.08 5.73
N GLU A 222 -3.97 -10.22 5.81
CA GLU A 222 -3.07 -10.02 4.66
C GLU A 222 -3.35 -10.98 3.50
N LYS A 223 -3.87 -12.18 3.74
CA LYS A 223 -4.33 -13.07 2.67
C LYS A 223 -5.51 -12.48 1.90
N ILE A 224 -6.47 -11.91 2.61
CA ILE A 224 -7.62 -11.22 2.01
C ILE A 224 -7.14 -9.97 1.29
N HIS A 225 -6.26 -9.20 1.92
CA HIS A 225 -5.66 -8.01 1.33
C HIS A 225 -4.89 -8.33 0.05
N LEU A 226 -4.09 -9.40 0.00
CA LEU A 226 -3.41 -9.87 -1.22
C LEU A 226 -4.41 -10.09 -2.37
N VAL A 227 -5.55 -10.71 -2.10
CA VAL A 227 -6.56 -10.99 -3.12
C VAL A 227 -7.24 -9.70 -3.58
N VAL A 228 -7.69 -8.87 -2.64
CA VAL A 228 -8.48 -7.66 -2.92
C VAL A 228 -7.63 -6.51 -3.47
N TYR A 229 -6.41 -6.35 -2.98
CA TYR A 229 -5.52 -5.25 -3.36
C TYR A 229 -4.71 -5.55 -4.63
N ASN A 230 -4.27 -6.82 -4.79
CA ASN A 230 -3.33 -7.17 -5.85
C ASN A 230 -3.95 -8.10 -6.90
N PHE A 231 -4.45 -9.28 -6.49
CA PHE A 231 -4.82 -10.33 -7.43
C PHE A 231 -6.04 -9.97 -8.30
N ILE A 232 -7.16 -9.56 -7.70
CA ILE A 232 -8.39 -9.22 -8.45
C ILE A 232 -8.17 -7.98 -9.33
N PRO A 233 -7.69 -6.84 -8.80
CA PRO A 233 -7.40 -5.66 -9.61
C PRO A 233 -6.47 -5.94 -10.77
N PHE A 234 -5.35 -6.65 -10.52
CA PHE A 234 -4.41 -7.00 -11.57
C PHE A 234 -5.06 -7.83 -12.69
N THR A 235 -5.82 -8.85 -12.33
CA THR A 235 -6.47 -9.72 -13.32
C THR A 235 -7.41 -8.91 -14.21
N ILE A 236 -8.22 -8.02 -13.63
CA ILE A 236 -9.13 -7.16 -14.39
C ILE A 236 -8.36 -6.17 -15.27
N MET A 237 -7.32 -5.52 -14.75
CA MET A 237 -6.46 -4.60 -15.50
C MET A 237 -5.77 -5.33 -16.66
N PHE A 238 -5.24 -6.52 -16.43
CA PHE A 238 -4.56 -7.33 -17.45
C PHE A 238 -5.52 -7.72 -18.58
N ILE A 239 -6.71 -8.25 -18.24
CA ILE A 239 -7.74 -8.60 -19.21
C ILE A 239 -8.15 -7.37 -20.02
N SER A 240 -8.47 -6.26 -19.37
CA SER A 240 -8.83 -5.00 -20.01
C SER A 240 -7.76 -4.51 -20.99
N THR A 241 -6.50 -4.61 -20.59
CA THR A 241 -5.34 -4.21 -21.40
C THR A 241 -5.19 -5.14 -22.62
N CYS A 242 -5.34 -6.45 -22.46
CA CYS A 242 -5.31 -7.39 -23.57
C CYS A 242 -6.39 -7.06 -24.61
N PHE A 243 -7.60 -6.74 -24.17
CA PHE A 243 -8.68 -6.31 -25.08
C PHE A 243 -8.33 -5.01 -25.81
N ILE A 244 -7.80 -4.01 -25.12
CA ILE A 244 -7.36 -2.73 -25.72
C ILE A 244 -6.31 -2.97 -26.81
N ILE A 245 -5.29 -3.81 -26.53
CA ILE A 245 -4.22 -4.13 -27.49
C ILE A 245 -4.80 -4.84 -28.72
N ARG A 246 -5.62 -5.86 -28.52
CA ARG A 246 -6.26 -6.61 -29.62
C ARG A 246 -7.05 -5.68 -30.54
N ARG A 247 -7.88 -4.81 -30.00
CA ARG A 247 -8.69 -3.86 -30.77
C ARG A 247 -7.83 -2.85 -31.51
N SER A 248 -6.80 -2.33 -30.86
CA SER A 248 -5.85 -1.38 -31.48
C SER A 248 -5.08 -2.01 -32.65
N ALA A 249 -4.66 -3.27 -32.52
CA ALA A 249 -3.99 -4.02 -33.57
C ALA A 249 -4.93 -4.30 -34.76
N SER A 250 -6.16 -4.75 -34.48
CA SER A 250 -7.18 -5.02 -35.53
C SER A 250 -7.50 -3.75 -36.32
N SER A 251 -7.70 -2.62 -35.65
CA SER A 251 -7.96 -1.32 -36.31
C SER A 251 -6.78 -0.88 -37.18
N ALA A 252 -5.53 -1.15 -36.76
CA ALA A 252 -4.34 -0.82 -37.55
C ALA A 252 -4.24 -1.66 -38.83
N ASN A 253 -4.57 -2.95 -38.73
CA ASN A 253 -4.55 -3.85 -39.90
C ASN A 253 -5.68 -3.57 -40.92
N ALA A 254 -6.89 -3.24 -40.45
CA ALA A 254 -7.99 -2.84 -41.29
C ALA A 254 -7.65 -1.57 -42.09
N GLN A 255 -6.99 -0.62 -41.48
CA GLN A 255 -6.61 0.63 -42.16
C GLN A 255 -5.44 0.47 -43.14
N ARG A 256 -4.46 -0.39 -42.88
CA ARG A 256 -3.42 -0.69 -43.87
C ARG A 256 -4.01 -1.18 -45.17
N ARG A 257 -5.15 -1.88 -45.12
CA ARG A 257 -5.90 -2.35 -46.31
C ARG A 257 -6.66 -1.22 -47.00
N LEU A 258 -7.16 -0.21 -46.26
CA LEU A 258 -7.96 0.90 -46.84
C LEU A 258 -7.10 2.11 -47.30
N THR A 259 -5.85 2.25 -46.82
CA THR A 259 -4.97 3.42 -47.14
C THR A 259 -4.41 3.33 -48.58
N ILE A 260 -4.67 2.25 -49.32
CA ILE A 260 -4.33 2.17 -50.71
C ILE A 260 -5.22 3.12 -51.53
N ASP A 261 -6.45 3.44 -51.05
CA ASP A 261 -7.42 4.20 -51.85
C ASP A 261 -7.70 5.67 -51.49
N MET A 262 -7.35 6.17 -50.28
CA MET A 262 -7.75 7.55 -49.88
C MET A 262 -6.69 8.34 -49.12
N ARG A 263 -6.02 9.27 -49.83
CA ARG A 263 -4.84 10.03 -49.38
C ARG A 263 -5.11 11.33 -48.58
N LYS A 264 -6.36 11.82 -48.45
CA LYS A 264 -6.61 13.17 -47.87
C LYS A 264 -7.19 13.20 -46.44
N ASP A 265 -7.96 12.23 -45.99
CA ASP A 265 -8.54 12.24 -44.63
C ASP A 265 -7.62 11.64 -43.57
N SER A 266 -6.38 11.30 -43.94
CA SER A 266 -5.47 10.49 -43.11
C SER A 266 -4.81 11.22 -41.94
N LEU A 267 -4.60 12.54 -42.01
CA LEU A 267 -3.78 13.25 -41.02
C LEU A 267 -4.46 13.43 -39.66
N GLN A 268 -5.73 13.81 -39.62
CA GLN A 268 -6.47 14.01 -38.38
C GLN A 268 -6.81 12.69 -37.67
N CYS A 269 -7.14 11.66 -38.44
CA CYS A 269 -7.37 10.30 -37.95
C CYS A 269 -6.07 9.66 -37.42
N SER A 270 -4.93 9.91 -38.05
CA SER A 270 -3.62 9.41 -37.62
C SER A 270 -3.18 10.00 -36.29
N SER A 271 -3.37 11.32 -36.08
CA SER A 271 -3.04 12.03 -34.83
C SER A 271 -3.84 11.48 -33.64
N ARG A 272 -5.16 11.32 -33.79
CA ARG A 272 -6.04 10.77 -32.74
C ARG A 272 -5.64 9.34 -32.36
N ARG A 273 -5.25 8.51 -33.31
CA ARG A 273 -4.78 7.14 -33.06
C ARG A 273 -3.42 7.10 -32.40
N ARG A 274 -2.52 7.99 -32.76
CA ARG A 274 -1.20 8.10 -32.12
C ARG A 274 -1.34 8.41 -30.64
N LYS A 275 -2.20 9.37 -30.28
CA LYS A 275 -2.56 9.69 -28.90
C LYS A 275 -3.16 8.48 -28.17
N GLN A 276 -4.08 7.74 -28.79
CA GLN A 276 -4.70 6.58 -28.17
C GLN A 276 -3.69 5.44 -27.91
N ARG A 277 -2.78 5.16 -28.84
CA ARG A 277 -1.70 4.19 -28.65
C ARG A 277 -0.72 4.59 -27.55
N GLN A 278 -0.43 5.87 -27.44
CA GLN A 278 0.42 6.42 -26.40
C GLN A 278 -0.22 6.22 -25.02
N LEU A 279 -1.49 6.61 -24.85
CA LEU A 279 -2.24 6.39 -23.61
C LEU A 279 -2.32 4.91 -23.23
N THR A 280 -2.53 4.01 -24.20
CA THR A 280 -2.54 2.58 -23.94
C THR A 280 -1.19 2.07 -23.42
N ARG A 281 -0.08 2.53 -24.02
CA ARG A 281 1.27 2.15 -23.55
C ARG A 281 1.52 2.62 -22.13
N ILE A 282 1.16 3.87 -21.81
CA ILE A 282 1.30 4.43 -20.47
C ILE A 282 0.51 3.60 -19.45
N LEU A 283 -0.76 3.31 -19.73
CA LEU A 283 -1.59 2.51 -18.84
C LEU A 283 -1.02 1.11 -18.62
N LEU A 284 -0.49 0.49 -19.68
CA LEU A 284 0.17 -0.80 -19.60
C LEU A 284 1.41 -0.73 -18.70
N SER A 285 2.26 0.29 -18.89
CA SER A 285 3.45 0.50 -18.07
C SER A 285 3.10 0.70 -16.60
N VAL A 286 2.13 1.58 -16.31
CA VAL A 286 1.66 1.83 -14.92
C VAL A 286 1.12 0.55 -14.28
N THR A 287 0.29 -0.22 -15.00
CA THR A 287 -0.25 -1.48 -14.49
C THR A 287 0.85 -2.50 -14.21
N PHE A 288 1.80 -2.65 -15.13
CA PHE A 288 2.92 -3.57 -14.96
C PHE A 288 3.80 -3.18 -13.79
N LEU A 289 4.17 -1.89 -13.70
CA LEU A 289 4.97 -1.38 -12.58
C LEU A 289 4.25 -1.55 -11.24
N PHE A 290 2.96 -1.24 -11.19
CA PHE A 290 2.15 -1.43 -9.99
C PHE A 290 2.27 -2.88 -9.49
N VAL A 291 2.01 -3.85 -10.34
CA VAL A 291 2.06 -5.27 -9.96
C VAL A 291 3.46 -5.69 -9.59
N PHE A 292 4.46 -5.34 -10.38
CA PHE A 292 5.85 -5.72 -10.14
C PHE A 292 6.39 -5.17 -8.81
N LEU A 293 6.02 -3.93 -8.46
CA LEU A 293 6.50 -3.27 -7.25
C LEU A 293 5.69 -3.65 -6.00
N THR A 294 4.39 -3.98 -6.13
CA THR A 294 3.54 -4.28 -4.97
C THR A 294 3.46 -5.77 -4.61
N THR A 295 3.56 -6.67 -5.58
CA THR A 295 3.44 -8.12 -5.34
C THR A 295 4.49 -8.67 -4.36
N PRO A 296 5.77 -8.27 -4.40
CA PRO A 296 6.79 -8.85 -3.52
C PRO A 296 6.49 -8.68 -2.03
N ILE A 297 6.04 -7.49 -1.60
CA ILE A 297 5.71 -7.26 -0.18
C ILE A 297 4.49 -8.07 0.24
N MET A 298 3.50 -8.24 -0.65
CA MET A 298 2.30 -9.02 -0.38
C MET A 298 2.64 -10.50 -0.17
N ILE A 299 3.46 -11.07 -1.05
CA ILE A 299 3.97 -12.45 -0.91
C ILE A 299 4.77 -12.60 0.38
N TYR A 300 5.63 -11.64 0.67
CA TYR A 300 6.41 -11.63 1.90
C TYR A 300 5.51 -11.64 3.15
N ASN A 301 4.55 -10.75 3.26
CA ASN A 301 3.66 -10.62 4.41
C ASN A 301 2.83 -11.91 4.65
N VAL A 302 2.39 -12.56 3.59
CA VAL A 302 1.55 -13.77 3.69
C VAL A 302 2.36 -15.02 4.00
N PHE A 303 3.52 -15.20 3.33
CA PHE A 303 4.22 -16.49 3.34
C PHE A 303 5.52 -16.48 4.14
N PHE A 304 6.26 -15.37 4.17
CA PHE A 304 7.62 -15.34 4.70
C PHE A 304 7.76 -14.61 6.03
N ARG A 305 6.90 -13.62 6.33
CA ARG A 305 6.98 -12.81 7.56
C ARG A 305 7.06 -13.65 8.84
N ASN A 306 6.22 -14.69 8.93
CA ASN A 306 6.20 -15.56 10.11
C ASN A 306 7.37 -16.55 10.14
N ARG A 307 7.87 -16.98 8.98
CA ARG A 307 9.06 -17.86 8.89
C ARG A 307 10.34 -17.16 9.36
N LEU A 308 10.42 -15.86 9.13
CA LEU A 308 11.55 -15.02 9.55
C LEU A 308 11.42 -14.47 10.99
N ARG A 309 10.45 -14.94 11.77
CA ARG A 309 10.20 -14.48 13.13
C ARG A 309 11.43 -14.59 14.03
N ASN A 310 12.18 -15.68 13.91
CA ASN A 310 13.38 -15.96 14.73
C ASN A 310 14.64 -15.20 14.22
N ARG A 311 14.60 -14.62 13.02
CA ARG A 311 15.68 -13.83 12.42
C ARG A 311 15.29 -12.37 12.34
N LYS A 312 15.14 -11.73 13.50
CA LYS A 312 14.61 -10.35 13.61
C LYS A 312 15.30 -9.34 12.68
N PRO A 313 16.65 -9.23 12.62
CA PRO A 313 17.30 -8.25 11.75
C PRO A 313 16.91 -8.43 10.28
N LEU A 314 16.99 -9.66 9.78
CA LEU A 314 16.66 -9.99 8.39
C LEU A 314 15.19 -9.68 8.07
N LYS A 315 14.27 -9.99 9.00
CA LYS A 315 12.84 -9.70 8.86
C LYS A 315 12.60 -8.22 8.63
N TYR A 316 13.19 -7.35 9.43
CA TYR A 316 12.98 -5.90 9.34
C TYR A 316 13.64 -5.29 8.10
N ILE A 317 14.85 -5.74 7.73
CA ILE A 317 15.56 -5.30 6.54
C ILE A 317 14.74 -5.65 5.27
N VAL A 318 14.33 -6.90 5.13
CA VAL A 318 13.54 -7.34 3.98
C VAL A 318 12.21 -6.59 3.92
N GLN A 319 11.53 -6.44 5.05
CA GLN A 319 10.27 -5.68 5.11
C GLN A 319 10.46 -4.22 4.69
N ALA A 320 11.49 -3.54 5.18
CA ALA A 320 11.76 -2.15 4.84
C ALA A 320 12.05 -1.96 3.34
N LEU A 321 12.88 -2.81 2.76
CA LEU A 321 13.20 -2.77 1.33
C LEU A 321 11.95 -3.01 0.47
N LEU A 322 11.13 -4.00 0.83
CA LEU A 322 9.92 -4.32 0.09
C LEU A 322 8.83 -3.24 0.26
N LEU A 323 8.74 -2.58 1.42
CA LEU A 323 7.89 -1.41 1.60
C LEU A 323 8.34 -0.25 0.70
N CYS A 324 9.64 0.02 0.63
CA CYS A 324 10.18 1.03 -0.28
C CYS A 324 9.78 0.76 -1.73
N THR A 325 9.84 -0.49 -2.22
CA THR A 325 9.41 -0.82 -3.58
C THR A 325 7.92 -0.59 -3.77
N GLN A 326 7.07 -1.01 -2.81
CA GLN A 326 5.63 -0.78 -2.87
C GLN A 326 5.28 0.71 -2.94
N TYR A 327 5.85 1.53 -2.05
CA TYR A 327 5.55 2.96 -2.01
C TYR A 327 6.13 3.74 -3.19
N THR A 328 7.16 3.22 -3.85
CA THR A 328 7.63 3.76 -5.13
C THR A 328 6.52 3.75 -6.18
N SER A 329 5.69 2.70 -6.24
CA SER A 329 4.57 2.66 -7.18
C SER A 329 3.57 3.80 -6.95
N HIS A 330 3.30 4.15 -5.69
CA HIS A 330 2.36 5.23 -5.31
C HIS A 330 2.95 6.64 -5.46
N ALA A 331 4.28 6.78 -5.44
CA ALA A 331 4.95 8.05 -5.67
C ALA A 331 5.12 8.38 -7.17
N VAL A 332 5.27 7.36 -8.01
CA VAL A 332 5.66 7.51 -9.43
C VAL A 332 4.50 7.26 -10.39
N SER A 333 3.40 6.62 -9.95
CA SER A 333 2.29 6.16 -10.78
C SER A 333 1.74 7.20 -11.77
N LEU A 334 1.80 8.47 -11.43
CA LEU A 334 1.27 9.56 -12.27
C LEU A 334 2.34 10.47 -12.89
N LEU A 335 3.60 10.40 -12.43
CA LEU A 335 4.71 11.11 -13.07
C LEU A 335 4.95 10.65 -14.52
N GLU A 336 4.74 9.38 -14.80
CA GLU A 336 4.82 8.81 -16.15
C GLU A 336 3.80 9.42 -17.11
N LEU A 337 2.61 9.80 -16.63
CA LEU A 337 1.60 10.49 -17.42
C LEU A 337 2.09 11.87 -17.90
N PHE A 338 2.84 12.58 -17.07
CA PHE A 338 3.40 13.91 -17.42
C PHE A 338 4.58 13.82 -18.35
N ILE A 339 5.53 12.91 -18.12
CA ILE A 339 6.73 12.74 -18.95
C ILE A 339 6.36 12.36 -20.38
N CYS A 340 5.33 11.55 -20.57
CA CYS A 340 4.87 11.18 -21.90
C CYS A 340 4.06 12.25 -22.64
N ASP A 341 3.48 13.23 -21.97
CA ASP A 341 2.76 14.34 -22.62
C ASP A 341 3.69 15.48 -23.03
N GLN A 342 4.84 15.63 -22.38
CA GLN A 342 5.86 16.65 -22.73
C GLN A 342 6.72 16.28 -23.96
N ASN A 343 6.73 15.03 -24.40
CA ASN A 343 7.42 14.61 -25.62
C ASN A 343 6.59 14.88 -26.89
N LYS A 344 5.87 15.98 -26.93
CA LYS A 344 5.29 16.64 -28.10
C LYS A 344 6.22 17.80 -28.51
#